data_f079894543f165db35a7e0c4d510676b
#
_entry.id   f079894543f165db35a7e0c4d510676b
#
_cell.length_a   1.000
_cell.length_b   1.000
_cell.length_c   1.000
_cell.angle_alpha   90.00
_cell.angle_beta   90.00
_cell.angle_gamma   90.00
#
_symmetry.space_group_name_H-M   'P 1'
#
loop_
_entity.id
_entity.type
_entity.pdbx_description
1 polymer ?
#
loop_
_entity_poly.entity_id
_entity_poly.type
_entity_poly.pdbx_seq_one_letter_code
_entity_poly.pdbx_strand_id
1 'polypeptide(L)'
;MKISHGAQFSRSLKRLHKNEKRALDKAVMAIAANPELGDAKIGDLTGVSVYKFKANQTQWLLAYRIVSRKEITLLVVGPHENFYRDLKKSDQ
;
A
#
# COMPACT_ATOMS: atom_id res chain seq x y z
N MET A 1 -12.90 1.57 10.63
CA MET A 1 -11.57 0.99 10.32
C MET A 1 -10.49 1.99 10.68
N LYS A 2 -9.57 1.61 11.53
CA LYS A 2 -8.42 2.45 11.85
C LYS A 2 -7.34 2.23 10.81
N ILE A 3 -6.79 3.33 10.28
CA ILE A 3 -5.75 3.28 9.26
C ILE A 3 -4.54 4.04 9.79
N SER A 4 -3.43 3.32 9.97
CA SER A 4 -2.17 3.91 10.41
C SER A 4 -1.13 3.78 9.31
N HIS A 5 -0.03 4.52 9.43
CA HIS A 5 1.07 4.42 8.49
C HIS A 5 2.37 4.83 9.14
N GLY A 6 3.47 4.33 8.58
CA GLY A 6 4.80 4.64 9.08
C GLY A 6 5.51 5.69 8.23
N ALA A 7 6.78 5.94 8.58
CA ALA A 7 7.59 6.97 7.91
C ALA A 7 7.83 6.66 6.43
N GLN A 8 8.00 5.39 6.08
CA GLN A 8 8.24 5.01 4.70
C GLN A 8 7.04 5.34 3.81
N PHE A 9 5.83 5.09 4.31
CA PHE A 9 4.61 5.45 3.58
C PHE A 9 4.52 6.97 3.40
N SER A 10 4.80 7.73 4.46
CA SER A 10 4.77 9.18 4.40
C SER A 10 5.74 9.72 3.34
N ARG A 11 6.94 9.13 3.26
CA ARG A 11 7.93 9.53 2.24
C ARG A 11 7.45 9.18 0.84
N SER A 12 6.87 8.00 0.64
CA SER A 12 6.36 7.62 -0.68
C SER A 12 5.17 8.49 -1.08
N LEU A 13 4.33 8.87 -0.12
CA LEU A 13 3.18 9.73 -0.38
C LEU A 13 3.59 11.09 -0.93
N LYS A 14 4.69 11.64 -0.45
CA LYS A 14 5.18 12.97 -0.88
C LYS A 14 5.58 13.00 -2.36
N ARG A 15 5.87 11.84 -2.95
CA ARG A 15 6.28 11.73 -4.35
C ARG A 15 5.10 11.71 -5.32
N LEU A 16 3.87 11.60 -4.81
CA LEU A 16 2.69 11.44 -5.66
C LEU A 16 2.16 12.80 -6.10
N HIS A 17 1.74 12.86 -7.38
CA HIS A 17 1.00 14.01 -7.90
C HIS A 17 -0.48 13.90 -7.51
N LYS A 18 -1.23 14.96 -7.77
CA LYS A 18 -2.65 15.04 -7.39
C LYS A 18 -3.49 13.87 -7.88
N ASN A 19 -3.32 13.51 -9.16
CA ASN A 19 -4.11 12.41 -9.74
C ASN A 19 -3.78 11.08 -9.10
N GLU A 20 -2.50 10.88 -8.76
CA GLU A 20 -2.04 9.67 -8.13
C GLU A 20 -2.56 9.58 -6.70
N LYS A 21 -2.60 10.71 -5.99
CA LYS A 21 -3.16 10.74 -4.64
C LYS A 21 -4.65 10.41 -4.63
N ARG A 22 -5.40 10.89 -5.63
CA ARG A 22 -6.81 10.54 -5.75
C ARG A 22 -7.02 9.05 -5.97
N ALA A 23 -6.20 8.45 -6.83
CA ALA A 23 -6.27 7.02 -7.08
C ALA A 23 -5.90 6.25 -5.82
N LEU A 24 -4.89 6.73 -5.08
CA LEU A 24 -4.50 6.12 -3.82
C LEU A 24 -5.63 6.20 -2.79
N ASP A 25 -6.31 7.34 -2.68
CA ASP A 25 -7.42 7.48 -1.74
C ASP A 25 -8.50 6.45 -2.01
N LYS A 26 -8.82 6.23 -3.29
CA LYS A 26 -9.80 5.20 -3.66
C LYS A 26 -9.31 3.81 -3.31
N ALA A 27 -8.03 3.54 -3.52
CA ALA A 27 -7.44 2.26 -3.18
C ALA A 27 -7.51 2.00 -1.67
N VAL A 28 -7.17 3.02 -0.86
CA VAL A 28 -7.25 2.91 0.59
C VAL A 28 -8.67 2.65 1.05
N MET A 29 -9.65 3.33 0.46
CA MET A 29 -11.05 3.09 0.80
C MET A 29 -11.48 1.67 0.45
N ALA A 30 -11.01 1.16 -0.68
CA ALA A 30 -11.34 -0.20 -1.10
C ALA A 30 -10.81 -1.24 -0.12
N ILE A 31 -9.55 -1.13 0.28
CA ILE A 31 -8.98 -2.10 1.23
C ILE A 31 -9.49 -1.88 2.65
N ALA A 32 -9.89 -0.66 3.01
CA ALA A 32 -10.52 -0.44 4.30
C ALA A 32 -11.87 -1.14 4.39
N ALA A 33 -12.61 -1.17 3.28
CA ALA A 33 -13.88 -1.88 3.21
C ALA A 33 -13.70 -3.40 3.18
N ASN A 34 -12.62 -3.88 2.55
CA ASN A 34 -12.31 -5.30 2.47
C ASN A 34 -10.80 -5.51 2.43
N PRO A 35 -10.14 -5.68 3.59
CA PRO A 35 -8.68 -5.83 3.63
C PRO A 35 -8.13 -7.03 2.87
N GLU A 36 -8.98 -7.99 2.52
CA GLU A 36 -8.56 -9.18 1.79
C GLU A 36 -8.49 -8.97 0.28
N LEU A 37 -8.82 -7.76 -0.22
CA LEU A 37 -8.71 -7.46 -1.64
C LEU A 37 -7.29 -7.55 -2.18
N GLY A 38 -6.30 -7.21 -1.36
CA GLY A 38 -4.91 -7.32 -1.77
C GLY A 38 -4.41 -8.76 -1.76
N ASP A 39 -3.34 -9.00 -2.51
CA ASP A 39 -2.69 -10.30 -2.55
C ASP A 39 -1.80 -10.47 -1.33
N ALA A 40 -2.10 -11.47 -0.50
CA ALA A 40 -1.25 -11.81 0.64
C ALA A 40 0.06 -12.40 0.14
N LYS A 41 1.17 -11.88 0.63
CA LYS A 41 2.50 -12.35 0.23
C LYS A 41 3.00 -13.44 1.17
N ILE A 42 3.95 -14.21 0.68
CA ILE A 42 4.58 -15.29 1.45
C ILE A 42 6.10 -15.09 1.46
N GLY A 43 6.80 -15.93 2.20
CA GLY A 43 8.25 -15.84 2.29
C GLY A 43 8.69 -14.61 3.07
N ASP A 44 9.62 -13.86 2.50
CA ASP A 44 10.19 -12.67 3.16
C ASP A 44 9.16 -11.60 3.47
N LEU A 45 8.03 -11.60 2.77
CA LEU A 45 6.98 -10.59 2.92
C LEU A 45 5.72 -11.16 3.57
N THR A 46 5.85 -12.26 4.30
CA THR A 46 4.71 -12.86 5.01
C THR A 46 4.07 -11.82 5.95
N GLY A 47 2.75 -11.71 5.89
CA GLY A 47 2.00 -10.75 6.69
C GLY A 47 1.74 -9.44 5.96
N VAL A 48 2.33 -9.25 4.76
CA VAL A 48 2.10 -8.08 3.93
C VAL A 48 1.12 -8.45 2.82
N SER A 49 0.19 -7.55 2.54
CA SER A 49 -0.72 -7.67 1.39
C SER A 49 -0.43 -6.53 0.42
N VAL A 50 -0.62 -6.78 -0.86
CA VAL A 50 -0.35 -5.80 -1.90
C VAL A 50 -1.59 -5.64 -2.77
N TYR A 51 -2.07 -4.40 -2.90
CA TYR A 51 -3.22 -4.06 -3.71
C TYR A 51 -2.76 -3.28 -4.94
N LYS A 52 -3.19 -3.73 -6.13
CA LYS A 52 -2.84 -3.11 -7.40
C LYS A 52 -3.91 -2.12 -7.81
N PHE A 53 -3.51 -0.94 -8.26
CA PHE A 53 -4.45 0.05 -8.79
C PHE A 53 -3.76 0.84 -9.92
N LYS A 54 -4.57 1.53 -10.71
CA LYS A 54 -4.05 2.33 -11.83
C LYS A 54 -4.20 3.81 -11.56
N ALA A 55 -3.18 4.57 -11.92
CA ALA A 55 -3.21 6.03 -11.92
C ALA A 55 -2.47 6.51 -13.16
N ASN A 56 -3.11 7.35 -13.98
CA ASN A 56 -2.51 7.88 -15.21
C ASN A 56 -2.00 6.77 -16.12
N GLN A 57 -2.78 5.69 -16.25
CA GLN A 57 -2.45 4.53 -17.10
C GLN A 57 -1.23 3.75 -16.63
N THR A 58 -0.70 4.08 -15.47
CA THR A 58 0.44 3.38 -14.87
C THR A 58 -0.06 2.51 -13.72
N GLN A 59 0.50 1.32 -13.61
CA GLN A 59 0.16 0.43 -12.51
C GLN A 59 0.93 0.82 -11.26
N TRP A 60 0.19 1.01 -10.17
CA TRP A 60 0.72 1.34 -8.85
C TRP A 60 0.41 0.22 -7.88
N LEU A 61 1.23 0.10 -6.85
CA LEU A 61 1.06 -0.91 -5.83
C LEU A 61 1.00 -0.25 -4.46
N LEU A 62 0.12 -0.77 -3.61
CA LEU A 62 -0.03 -0.32 -2.23
C LEU A 62 0.18 -1.51 -1.31
N ALA A 63 1.22 -1.47 -0.49
CA ALA A 63 1.49 -2.51 0.49
C ALA A 63 0.89 -2.11 1.84
N TYR A 64 0.28 -3.07 2.49
CA TYR A 64 -0.31 -2.83 3.80
C TYR A 64 -0.27 -4.11 4.63
N ARG A 65 -0.46 -3.95 5.93
CA ARG A 65 -0.49 -5.06 6.87
C ARG A 65 -1.84 -5.03 7.60
N ILE A 66 -2.51 -6.17 7.66
CA ILE A 66 -3.75 -6.28 8.42
C ILE A 66 -3.37 -6.53 9.87
N VAL A 67 -3.61 -5.55 10.74
CA VAL A 67 -3.30 -5.66 12.17
C VAL A 67 -4.42 -6.40 12.89
N SER A 68 -5.67 -6.08 12.55
CA SER A 68 -6.84 -6.70 13.14
C SER A 68 -8.03 -6.47 12.20
N ARG A 69 -9.20 -6.95 12.60
CA ARG A 69 -10.43 -6.72 11.83
C ARG A 69 -10.76 -5.23 11.70
N LYS A 70 -10.22 -4.41 12.59
CA LYS A 70 -10.55 -2.98 12.65
C LYS A 70 -9.37 -2.07 12.37
N GLU A 71 -8.22 -2.63 11.99
CA GLU A 71 -7.04 -1.80 11.77
C GLU A 71 -6.14 -2.37 10.67
N ILE A 72 -5.68 -1.48 9.79
CA ILE A 72 -4.64 -1.78 8.82
C ILE A 72 -3.54 -0.74 8.94
N THR A 73 -2.31 -1.13 8.56
CA THR A 73 -1.17 -0.22 8.52
C THR A 73 -0.68 -0.14 7.08
N LEU A 74 -0.61 1.08 6.55
CA LEU A 74 -0.09 1.32 5.20
C LEU A 74 1.44 1.38 5.26
N LEU A 75 2.10 0.63 4.40
CA LEU A 75 3.55 0.46 4.44
C LEU A 75 4.27 1.26 3.36
N VAL A 76 3.91 1.06 2.11
CA VAL A 76 4.58 1.69 0.96
C VAL A 76 3.58 1.81 -0.18
N VAL A 77 3.67 2.89 -0.94
CA VAL A 77 2.94 3.05 -2.20
C VAL A 77 3.93 3.50 -3.27
N GLY A 78 3.81 2.95 -4.47
CA GLY A 78 4.70 3.35 -5.55
C GLY A 78 4.41 2.61 -6.84
N PRO A 79 5.03 3.06 -7.94
CA PRO A 79 4.93 2.35 -9.21
C PRO A 79 5.65 1.02 -9.13
N HIS A 80 5.25 0.10 -9.97
CA HIS A 80 5.74 -1.29 -9.91
C HIS A 80 7.28 -1.42 -9.92
N GLU A 81 7.97 -0.54 -10.66
CA GLU A 81 9.40 -0.68 -10.92
C GLU A 81 10.28 -0.88 -9.68
N ASN A 82 10.11 -0.04 -8.66
CA ASN A 82 10.97 -0.08 -7.48
C ASN A 82 10.25 -0.48 -6.22
N PHE A 83 9.00 -0.87 -6.36
CA PHE A 83 8.10 -1.06 -5.24
C PHE A 83 8.60 -2.11 -4.25
N TYR A 84 8.99 -3.27 -4.75
CA TYR A 84 9.36 -4.38 -3.87
C TYR A 84 10.68 -4.13 -3.14
N ARG A 85 11.60 -3.42 -3.78
CA ARG A 85 12.83 -3.02 -3.12
C ARG A 85 12.56 -2.08 -1.94
N ASP A 86 11.71 -1.08 -2.16
CA ASP A 86 11.34 -0.13 -1.12
C ASP A 86 10.55 -0.82 -0.01
N LEU A 87 9.70 -1.76 -0.36
CA LEU A 87 8.90 -2.51 0.61
C LEU A 87 9.79 -3.35 1.52
N LYS A 88 10.79 -4.03 0.96
CA LYS A 88 11.70 -4.85 1.76
C LYS A 88 12.47 -3.99 2.77
N LYS A 89 12.86 -2.78 2.39
CA LYS A 89 13.53 -1.86 3.30
C LYS A 89 12.63 -1.43 4.44
N SER A 90 11.35 -1.20 4.17
CA SER A 90 10.42 -0.73 5.20
C SER A 90 10.03 -1.82 6.18
N ASP A 91 10.13 -3.07 5.77
CA ASP A 91 9.71 -4.22 6.58
C ASP A 91 10.82 -4.75 7.48
N GLN A 92 11.99 -4.15 7.44
CA GLN A 92 13.12 -4.56 8.28
C GLN A 92 13.14 -3.88 9.63
#